data_525af74cf5bb36bc566c24a5117ac793
#
_entry.id   525af74cf5bb36bc566c24a5117ac793
#
_cell.length_a   1.000
_cell.length_b   1.000
_cell.length_c   1.000
_cell.angle_alpha   90.00
_cell.angle_beta   90.00
_cell.angle_gamma   90.00
#
_symmetry.space_group_name_H-M   'P 1'
#
loop_
_entity.id
_entity.type
_entity.pdbx_description
1 polymer ?
#
loop_
_entity_poly.entity_id
_entity_poly.type
_entity_poly.pdbx_seq_one_letter_code
_entity_poly.pdbx_strand_id
1 'polypeptide(L)'
;MEHYETGRLVPGAKNAVLFIHGIVGTPKHFRTQIPLEPLVPEGWSVYNIRLPGHGYGVKEFGQSNINQWRACAEGAFEELAETHEQVIIVGHSMGTLFAMQLAVAHPEKVASLLLIAAPMRPWVRLFGAVNCVRLAFGRIREDRPLEVATRNVCGVTPTPLLWQYIPWIPRFLELFAEIYRTEKRMGDLTVPCIAWQSRKDELVSNFAAPVLRRSGVMEVHELENSTHFYYAPQDADRVQACFLNMLKKADR
;
A
#
# COMPACT_ATOMS: atom_id res chain seq x y z
N MET A 1 7.59 8.19 18.92
CA MET A 1 6.40 7.29 18.94
C MET A 1 6.64 6.24 17.87
N GLU A 2 6.73 4.96 18.26
CA GLU A 2 7.01 3.88 17.29
C GLU A 2 5.83 3.71 16.33
N HIS A 3 5.97 4.25 15.12
CA HIS A 3 4.99 4.10 14.04
C HIS A 3 5.22 2.82 13.22
N TYR A 4 6.09 1.92 13.68
CA TYR A 4 6.45 0.70 12.96
C TYR A 4 5.77 -0.51 13.61
N GLU A 5 5.15 -1.38 12.82
CA GLU A 5 4.84 -2.73 13.29
C GLU A 5 6.08 -3.61 13.22
N THR A 6 6.95 -3.33 12.23
CA THR A 6 8.28 -3.91 12.13
C THR A 6 9.24 -2.92 11.51
N GLY A 7 10.32 -2.67 12.20
CA GLY A 7 11.43 -1.86 11.74
C GLY A 7 12.73 -2.60 12.01
N ARG A 8 13.63 -2.59 11.04
CA ARG A 8 15.00 -3.03 11.18
C ARG A 8 15.87 -1.92 10.61
N LEU A 9 16.57 -1.20 11.49
CA LEU A 9 17.65 -0.31 11.09
C LEU A 9 18.96 -1.07 11.15
N VAL A 10 19.68 -1.10 10.05
CA VAL A 10 21.01 -1.71 9.94
C VAL A 10 22.04 -0.59 9.89
N PRO A 11 22.89 -0.42 10.93
CA PRO A 11 23.90 0.62 10.95
C PRO A 11 24.85 0.51 9.75
N GLY A 12 25.01 1.61 9.01
CA GLY A 12 25.88 1.65 7.83
C GLY A 12 25.30 1.01 6.57
N ALA A 13 24.05 0.56 6.59
CA ALA A 13 23.37 0.13 5.37
C ALA A 13 23.26 1.30 4.39
N LYS A 14 23.54 1.05 3.11
CA LYS A 14 23.38 2.06 2.05
C LYS A 14 21.93 2.18 1.60
N ASN A 15 21.21 1.08 1.62
CA ASN A 15 19.87 0.95 1.05
C ASN A 15 18.83 0.63 2.11
N ALA A 16 17.63 1.12 1.90
CA ALA A 16 16.47 0.81 2.72
C ALA A 16 15.22 0.52 1.89
N VAL A 17 14.23 -0.13 2.50
CA VAL A 17 12.90 -0.34 1.94
C VAL A 17 11.84 0.21 2.90
N LEU A 18 10.95 1.05 2.36
CA LEU A 18 9.78 1.57 3.07
C LEU A 18 8.51 0.91 2.51
N PHE A 19 7.75 0.22 3.36
CA PHE A 19 6.45 -0.36 3.02
C PHE A 19 5.31 0.50 3.59
N ILE A 20 4.34 0.85 2.73
CA ILE A 20 3.18 1.69 3.08
C ILE A 20 1.89 0.98 2.67
N HIS A 21 1.10 0.55 3.67
CA HIS A 21 -0.17 -0.14 3.42
C HIS A 21 -1.30 0.81 2.97
N GLY A 22 -2.43 0.22 2.53
CA GLY A 22 -3.62 0.95 2.11
C GLY A 22 -4.54 1.39 3.24
N ILE A 23 -5.61 2.13 2.87
CA ILE A 23 -6.68 2.53 3.80
C ILE A 23 -7.32 1.28 4.41
N VAL A 24 -7.62 1.32 5.72
CA VAL A 24 -8.14 0.19 6.50
C VAL A 24 -7.22 -1.05 6.45
N GLY A 25 -6.00 -0.90 5.93
CA GLY A 25 -5.02 -1.98 5.80
C GLY A 25 -4.12 -2.13 7.04
N THR A 26 -3.15 -3.03 6.91
CA THR A 26 -2.16 -3.32 7.96
C THR A 26 -0.81 -3.70 7.32
N PRO A 27 0.32 -3.46 8.01
CA PRO A 27 1.64 -3.93 7.58
C PRO A 27 1.73 -5.43 7.28
N LYS A 28 0.86 -6.26 7.90
CA LYS A 28 0.78 -7.70 7.61
C LYS A 28 0.55 -8.02 6.14
N HIS A 29 -0.01 -7.08 5.37
CA HIS A 29 -0.23 -7.25 3.94
C HIS A 29 1.05 -7.70 3.21
N PHE A 30 2.19 -7.04 3.50
CA PHE A 30 3.49 -7.33 2.88
C PHE A 30 4.24 -8.52 3.49
N ARG A 31 3.65 -9.18 4.47
CA ARG A 31 4.19 -10.39 5.13
C ARG A 31 3.40 -11.65 4.81
N THR A 32 2.08 -11.53 4.64
CA THR A 32 1.19 -12.69 4.57
C THR A 32 0.43 -12.80 3.25
N GLN A 33 -0.01 -11.69 2.65
CA GLN A 33 -0.78 -11.74 1.41
C GLN A 33 0.12 -11.67 0.18
N ILE A 34 1.07 -10.75 0.22
CA ILE A 34 2.15 -10.67 -0.76
C ILE A 34 3.47 -10.51 0.00
N PRO A 35 4.14 -11.61 0.36
CA PRO A 35 5.29 -11.59 1.26
C PRO A 35 6.53 -11.01 0.56
N LEU A 36 6.63 -9.68 0.54
CA LEU A 36 7.76 -8.91 0.01
C LEU A 36 8.76 -8.53 1.11
N GLU A 37 8.28 -8.16 2.30
CA GLU A 37 9.16 -7.78 3.42
C GLU A 37 10.19 -8.85 3.77
N PRO A 38 9.86 -10.16 3.82
CA PRO A 38 10.85 -11.22 4.09
C PRO A 38 11.91 -11.38 3.00
N LEU A 39 11.71 -10.80 1.82
CA LEU A 39 12.67 -10.87 0.70
C LEU A 39 13.74 -9.79 0.77
N VAL A 40 13.60 -8.81 1.67
CA VAL A 40 14.58 -7.73 1.81
C VAL A 40 15.87 -8.27 2.46
N PRO A 41 17.04 -8.07 1.85
CA PRO A 41 18.32 -8.58 2.37
C PRO A 41 18.59 -8.16 3.82
N GLU A 42 19.23 -9.00 4.61
CA GLU A 42 19.55 -8.73 6.02
C GLU A 42 20.42 -7.48 6.21
N GLY A 43 21.26 -7.16 5.23
CA GLY A 43 22.11 -5.97 5.22
C GLY A 43 21.39 -4.66 4.88
N TRP A 44 20.07 -4.68 4.64
CA TRP A 44 19.27 -3.52 4.33
C TRP A 44 18.38 -3.12 5.50
N SER A 45 18.13 -1.84 5.66
CA SER A 45 17.11 -1.34 6.58
C SER A 45 15.70 -1.53 5.99
N VAL A 46 14.73 -1.74 6.86
CA VAL A 46 13.32 -1.96 6.49
C VAL A 46 12.42 -1.22 7.45
N TYR A 47 11.49 -0.43 6.92
CA TYR A 47 10.35 0.07 7.67
C TYR A 47 9.05 -0.42 7.03
N ASN A 48 8.25 -1.16 7.77
CA ASN A 48 6.89 -1.52 7.39
C ASN A 48 5.95 -0.80 8.36
N ILE A 49 5.48 0.38 7.95
CA ILE A 49 4.81 1.34 8.84
C ILE A 49 3.34 0.98 9.05
N ARG A 50 2.84 1.30 10.22
CA ARG A 50 1.42 1.28 10.56
C ARG A 50 0.91 2.72 10.64
N LEU A 51 0.01 3.06 9.75
CA LEU A 51 -0.57 4.40 9.69
C LEU A 51 -1.44 4.69 10.93
N PRO A 52 -1.49 5.93 11.44
CA PRO A 52 -2.31 6.31 12.58
C PRO A 52 -3.77 5.85 12.47
N GLY A 53 -4.36 5.40 13.57
CA GLY A 53 -5.72 4.87 13.63
C GLY A 53 -5.89 3.45 13.11
N HIS A 54 -4.90 2.87 12.44
CA HIS A 54 -4.89 1.47 12.03
C HIS A 54 -4.32 0.57 13.13
N GLY A 55 -4.79 -0.67 13.21
CA GLY A 55 -4.43 -1.62 14.29
C GLY A 55 -5.34 -1.55 15.51
N TYR A 56 -6.37 -0.71 15.47
CA TYR A 56 -7.31 -0.46 16.57
C TYR A 56 -8.77 -0.69 16.14
N GLY A 57 -9.73 -0.11 16.85
CA GLY A 57 -11.14 -0.20 16.53
C GLY A 57 -11.61 0.80 15.47
N VAL A 58 -12.88 0.68 15.12
CA VAL A 58 -13.57 1.55 14.15
C VAL A 58 -13.50 3.02 14.51
N LYS A 59 -13.57 3.32 15.82
CA LYS A 59 -13.56 4.69 16.35
C LYS A 59 -12.21 5.37 16.13
N GLU A 60 -11.11 4.69 16.46
CA GLU A 60 -9.75 5.22 16.34
C GLU A 60 -9.40 5.50 14.87
N PHE A 61 -9.83 4.64 13.96
CA PHE A 61 -9.69 4.89 12.53
C PHE A 61 -10.47 6.15 12.11
N GLY A 62 -11.73 6.29 12.54
CA GLY A 62 -12.55 7.46 12.24
C GLY A 62 -11.99 8.79 12.77
N GLN A 63 -11.19 8.73 13.84
CA GLN A 63 -10.53 9.90 14.45
C GLN A 63 -9.19 10.26 13.79
N SER A 64 -8.59 9.36 13.00
CA SER A 64 -7.40 9.66 12.19
C SER A 64 -7.79 10.36 10.88
N ASN A 65 -6.82 10.87 10.12
CA ASN A 65 -7.07 11.56 8.85
C ASN A 65 -5.89 11.44 7.88
N ILE A 66 -6.14 11.84 6.62
CA ILE A 66 -5.15 11.72 5.54
C ILE A 66 -3.86 12.52 5.81
N ASN A 67 -3.94 13.66 6.51
CA ASN A 67 -2.75 14.46 6.81
C ASN A 67 -1.85 13.75 7.83
N GLN A 68 -2.45 13.09 8.84
CA GLN A 68 -1.70 12.28 9.80
C GLN A 68 -1.06 11.06 9.12
N TRP A 69 -1.76 10.42 8.18
CA TRP A 69 -1.23 9.27 7.44
C TRP A 69 -0.08 9.68 6.53
N ARG A 70 -0.22 10.82 5.83
CA ARG A 70 0.86 11.38 5.00
C ARG A 70 2.06 11.75 5.85
N ALA A 71 1.88 12.50 6.93
CA ALA A 71 2.96 12.88 7.84
C ALA A 71 3.69 11.66 8.44
N CYS A 72 2.96 10.58 8.74
CA CYS A 72 3.56 9.33 9.18
C CYS A 72 4.45 8.69 8.10
N ALA A 73 3.99 8.68 6.84
CA ALA A 73 4.78 8.14 5.73
C ALA A 73 5.99 9.04 5.41
N GLU A 74 5.81 10.36 5.44
CA GLU A 74 6.87 11.35 5.26
C GLU A 74 7.95 11.20 6.34
N GLY A 75 7.57 11.20 7.63
CA GLY A 75 8.52 11.07 8.72
C GLY A 75 9.30 9.74 8.70
N ALA A 76 8.64 8.63 8.36
CA ALA A 76 9.32 7.35 8.19
C ALA A 76 10.30 7.34 7.01
N PHE A 77 9.95 8.01 5.91
CA PHE A 77 10.84 8.18 4.77
C PHE A 77 12.05 9.06 5.11
N GLU A 78 11.81 10.23 5.74
CA GLU A 78 12.86 11.17 6.13
C GLU A 78 13.89 10.50 7.05
N GLU A 79 13.45 9.74 8.06
CA GLU A 79 14.33 9.00 8.95
C GLU A 79 15.22 8.00 8.19
N LEU A 80 14.69 7.31 7.19
CA LEU A 80 15.49 6.43 6.32
C LEU A 80 16.41 7.25 5.41
N ALA A 81 15.93 8.33 4.79
CA ALA A 81 16.66 9.15 3.84
C ALA A 81 17.85 9.91 4.48
N GLU A 82 17.78 10.21 5.78
CA GLU A 82 18.88 10.84 6.53
C GLU A 82 20.10 9.91 6.64
N THR A 83 19.89 8.61 6.76
CA THR A 83 20.93 7.62 7.07
C THR A 83 21.27 6.69 5.92
N HIS A 84 20.49 6.69 4.84
CA HIS A 84 20.67 5.82 3.67
C HIS A 84 20.91 6.62 2.39
N GLU A 85 21.66 6.03 1.48
CA GLU A 85 21.90 6.61 0.16
C GLU A 85 20.62 6.57 -0.68
N GLN A 86 19.91 5.45 -0.64
CA GLN A 86 18.71 5.22 -1.43
C GLN A 86 17.62 4.45 -0.68
N VAL A 87 16.36 4.74 -1.01
CA VAL A 87 15.18 4.08 -0.46
C VAL A 87 14.31 3.55 -1.61
N ILE A 88 13.98 2.26 -1.57
CA ILE A 88 12.90 1.69 -2.39
C ILE A 88 11.60 1.86 -1.61
N ILE A 89 10.55 2.37 -2.26
CA ILE A 89 9.25 2.50 -1.61
C ILE A 89 8.25 1.53 -2.24
N VAL A 90 7.62 0.71 -1.39
CA VAL A 90 6.58 -0.25 -1.78
C VAL A 90 5.25 0.22 -1.21
N GLY A 91 4.32 0.57 -2.08
CA GLY A 91 2.99 1.01 -1.69
C GLY A 91 1.89 0.03 -2.10
N HIS A 92 0.88 -0.14 -1.24
CA HIS A 92 -0.35 -0.84 -1.58
C HIS A 92 -1.55 0.10 -1.49
N SER A 93 -2.43 0.10 -2.49
CA SER A 93 -3.67 0.89 -2.49
C SER A 93 -3.40 2.38 -2.17
N MET A 94 -4.00 2.96 -1.13
CA MET A 94 -3.72 4.34 -0.69
C MET A 94 -2.22 4.59 -0.47
N GLY A 95 -1.46 3.62 0.04
CA GLY A 95 -0.02 3.76 0.25
C GLY A 95 0.77 4.07 -1.02
N THR A 96 0.25 3.71 -2.21
CA THR A 96 0.86 4.06 -3.50
C THR A 96 0.83 5.56 -3.77
N LEU A 97 -0.19 6.27 -3.25
CA LEU A 97 -0.32 7.72 -3.40
C LEU A 97 0.80 8.44 -2.66
N PHE A 98 1.05 8.03 -1.41
CA PHE A 98 2.16 8.58 -0.61
C PHE A 98 3.51 8.22 -1.22
N ALA A 99 3.69 6.97 -1.69
CA ALA A 99 4.92 6.55 -2.37
C ALA A 99 5.24 7.43 -3.60
N MET A 100 4.24 7.70 -4.45
CA MET A 100 4.40 8.58 -5.61
C MET A 100 4.73 10.02 -5.20
N GLN A 101 4.08 10.56 -4.17
CA GLN A 101 4.33 11.93 -3.70
C GLN A 101 5.74 12.08 -3.11
N LEU A 102 6.21 11.09 -2.34
CA LEU A 102 7.58 11.05 -1.82
C LEU A 102 8.61 11.00 -2.95
N ALA A 103 8.37 10.18 -3.97
CA ALA A 103 9.27 10.09 -5.11
C ALA A 103 9.33 11.38 -5.97
N VAL A 104 8.21 12.12 -6.06
CA VAL A 104 8.18 13.44 -6.70
C VAL A 104 8.90 14.50 -5.85
N ALA A 105 8.82 14.40 -4.53
CA ALA A 105 9.44 15.35 -3.62
C ALA A 105 10.96 15.11 -3.45
N HIS A 106 11.40 13.86 -3.50
CA HIS A 106 12.77 13.42 -3.19
C HIS A 106 13.33 12.46 -4.24
N PRO A 107 13.35 12.84 -5.53
CA PRO A 107 13.78 11.93 -6.60
C PRO A 107 15.23 11.45 -6.45
N GLU A 108 16.08 12.22 -5.77
CA GLU A 108 17.49 11.90 -5.52
C GLU A 108 17.68 10.82 -4.45
N LYS A 109 16.68 10.60 -3.59
CA LYS A 109 16.71 9.61 -2.50
C LYS A 109 15.92 8.35 -2.80
N VAL A 110 14.94 8.43 -3.73
CA VAL A 110 14.09 7.30 -4.07
C VAL A 110 14.70 6.52 -5.23
N ALA A 111 15.20 5.31 -4.97
CA ALA A 111 15.77 4.43 -5.98
C ALA A 111 14.74 3.95 -7.01
N SER A 112 13.58 3.56 -6.54
CA SER A 112 12.46 3.09 -7.36
C SER A 112 11.18 2.90 -6.56
N LEU A 113 10.03 2.80 -7.26
CA LEU A 113 8.72 2.53 -6.68
C LEU A 113 8.19 1.17 -7.12
N LEU A 114 7.63 0.40 -6.19
CA LEU A 114 6.75 -0.73 -6.45
C LEU A 114 5.35 -0.40 -5.97
N LEU A 115 4.42 -0.24 -6.89
CA LEU A 115 3.05 0.18 -6.63
C LEU A 115 2.08 -0.97 -6.89
N ILE A 116 1.27 -1.34 -5.89
CA ILE A 116 0.34 -2.45 -5.98
C ILE A 116 -1.07 -1.93 -5.75
N ALA A 117 -1.98 -2.20 -6.69
CA ALA A 117 -3.39 -1.78 -6.65
C ALA A 117 -3.58 -0.27 -6.46
N ALA A 118 -2.84 0.56 -7.23
CA ALA A 118 -2.92 2.02 -7.14
C ALA A 118 -4.34 2.53 -7.48
N PRO A 119 -5.00 3.30 -6.57
CA PRO A 119 -6.44 3.58 -6.66
C PRO A 119 -6.78 4.77 -7.57
N MET A 120 -6.17 4.86 -8.75
CA MET A 120 -6.38 5.98 -9.68
C MET A 120 -7.84 6.08 -10.19
N ARG A 121 -8.56 4.98 -10.16
CA ARG A 121 -10.00 4.92 -10.50
C ARG A 121 -10.69 4.01 -9.50
N PRO A 122 -11.07 4.53 -8.31
CA PRO A 122 -11.74 3.73 -7.29
C PRO A 122 -13.10 3.25 -7.81
N TRP A 123 -13.38 1.99 -7.54
CA TRP A 123 -14.62 1.32 -7.92
C TRP A 123 -14.95 0.28 -6.87
N VAL A 124 -16.09 0.39 -6.22
CA VAL A 124 -16.54 -0.64 -5.27
C VAL A 124 -17.52 -1.57 -5.98
N ARG A 125 -17.08 -2.78 -6.29
CA ARG A 125 -17.96 -3.83 -6.81
C ARG A 125 -18.88 -4.32 -5.68
N LEU A 126 -20.10 -4.73 -6.04
CA LEU A 126 -21.08 -5.26 -5.07
C LEU A 126 -20.49 -6.35 -4.17
N PHE A 127 -19.67 -7.21 -4.74
CA PHE A 127 -18.95 -8.26 -4.01
C PHE A 127 -18.04 -7.68 -2.90
N GLY A 128 -17.26 -6.64 -3.19
CA GLY A 128 -16.43 -5.96 -2.19
C GLY A 128 -17.26 -5.35 -1.07
N ALA A 129 -18.37 -4.68 -1.39
CA ALA A 129 -19.28 -4.13 -0.39
C ALA A 129 -19.88 -5.23 0.51
N VAL A 130 -20.30 -6.35 -0.06
CA VAL A 130 -20.82 -7.51 0.69
C VAL A 130 -19.77 -8.08 1.62
N ASN A 131 -18.50 -8.18 1.20
CA ASN A 131 -17.41 -8.66 2.05
C ASN A 131 -17.14 -7.71 3.23
N CYS A 132 -17.17 -6.40 3.02
CA CYS A 132 -17.05 -5.42 4.10
C CYS A 132 -18.17 -5.58 5.14
N VAL A 133 -19.42 -5.77 4.70
CA VAL A 133 -20.56 -6.02 5.59
C VAL A 133 -20.38 -7.33 6.35
N ARG A 134 -19.99 -8.42 5.68
CA ARG A 134 -19.73 -9.71 6.35
C ARG A 134 -18.61 -9.60 7.39
N LEU A 135 -17.56 -8.87 7.08
CA LEU A 135 -16.46 -8.62 8.01
C LEU A 135 -16.95 -7.87 9.25
N ALA A 136 -17.78 -6.82 9.07
CA ALA A 136 -18.35 -6.03 10.17
C ALA A 136 -19.21 -6.89 11.12
N PHE A 137 -19.90 -7.89 10.60
CA PHE A 137 -20.73 -8.80 11.38
C PHE A 137 -20.03 -10.11 11.80
N GLY A 138 -18.73 -10.25 11.57
CA GLY A 138 -17.97 -11.47 11.89
C GLY A 138 -18.42 -12.72 11.11
N ARG A 139 -18.99 -12.53 9.90
CA ARG A 139 -19.59 -13.60 9.07
C ARG A 139 -18.70 -14.02 7.91
N ILE A 140 -17.38 -14.00 8.11
CA ILE A 140 -16.42 -14.45 7.11
C ILE A 140 -16.47 -15.97 6.96
N ARG A 141 -16.47 -16.44 5.73
CA ARG A 141 -16.49 -17.87 5.40
C ARG A 141 -15.08 -18.36 5.17
N GLU A 142 -14.64 -19.33 5.95
CA GLU A 142 -13.27 -19.87 5.92
C GLU A 142 -12.97 -20.66 4.63
N ASP A 143 -13.99 -21.17 3.94
CA ASP A 143 -13.88 -21.85 2.65
C ASP A 143 -13.69 -20.87 1.47
N ARG A 144 -13.70 -19.54 1.73
CA ARG A 144 -13.52 -18.51 0.71
C ARG A 144 -12.22 -17.73 0.87
N PRO A 145 -11.20 -18.03 0.06
CA PRO A 145 -9.89 -17.39 0.17
C PRO A 145 -9.95 -15.85 0.11
N LEU A 146 -10.85 -15.29 -0.69
CA LEU A 146 -11.02 -13.84 -0.83
C LEU A 146 -11.55 -13.18 0.45
N GLU A 147 -12.52 -13.81 1.13
CA GLU A 147 -13.08 -13.32 2.38
C GLU A 147 -12.03 -13.41 3.50
N VAL A 148 -11.30 -14.53 3.55
CA VAL A 148 -10.20 -14.76 4.51
C VAL A 148 -9.06 -13.76 4.28
N ALA A 149 -8.66 -13.51 3.03
CA ALA A 149 -7.64 -12.53 2.70
C ALA A 149 -8.03 -11.12 3.17
N THR A 150 -9.28 -10.70 2.91
CA THR A 150 -9.80 -9.40 3.38
C THR A 150 -9.72 -9.28 4.90
N ARG A 151 -10.12 -10.31 5.64
CA ARG A 151 -10.02 -10.33 7.10
C ARG A 151 -8.58 -10.22 7.60
N ASN A 152 -7.67 -10.95 6.98
CA ASN A 152 -6.27 -11.03 7.43
C ASN A 152 -5.52 -9.71 7.26
N VAL A 153 -5.94 -8.88 6.31
CA VAL A 153 -5.30 -7.57 6.06
C VAL A 153 -6.10 -6.39 6.61
N CYS A 154 -7.28 -6.64 7.18
CA CYS A 154 -8.05 -5.57 7.80
C CYS A 154 -7.32 -5.04 9.04
N GLY A 155 -6.87 -3.79 8.95
CA GLY A 155 -6.16 -3.08 10.01
C GLY A 155 -7.07 -2.41 11.02
N VAL A 156 -8.35 -2.79 11.06
CA VAL A 156 -9.33 -2.24 12.02
C VAL A 156 -10.16 -3.38 12.57
N THR A 157 -10.32 -3.44 13.89
CA THR A 157 -11.25 -4.39 14.52
C THR A 157 -12.68 -3.97 14.21
N PRO A 158 -13.44 -4.76 13.43
CA PRO A 158 -14.76 -4.38 12.99
C PRO A 158 -15.79 -4.50 14.12
N THR A 159 -16.92 -3.80 13.98
CA THR A 159 -18.05 -3.84 14.91
C THR A 159 -19.38 -3.96 14.15
N PRO A 160 -20.41 -4.64 14.69
CA PRO A 160 -21.73 -4.63 14.11
C PRO A 160 -22.49 -3.31 14.32
N LEU A 161 -21.94 -2.37 15.10
CA LEU A 161 -22.55 -1.08 15.41
C LEU A 161 -22.33 -0.09 14.25
N LEU A 162 -23.19 -0.15 13.25
CA LEU A 162 -23.02 0.56 11.96
C LEU A 162 -22.85 2.08 12.09
N TRP A 163 -23.46 2.71 13.10
CA TRP A 163 -23.28 4.16 13.31
C TRP A 163 -21.84 4.56 13.65
N GLN A 164 -21.02 3.65 14.15
CA GLN A 164 -19.61 3.94 14.44
C GLN A 164 -18.76 4.14 13.18
N TYR A 165 -19.29 3.75 12.00
CA TYR A 165 -18.63 3.97 10.69
C TYR A 165 -18.95 5.35 10.08
N ILE A 166 -19.88 6.13 10.66
CA ILE A 166 -20.20 7.48 10.14
C ILE A 166 -18.95 8.38 10.06
N PRO A 167 -18.02 8.39 11.05
CA PRO A 167 -16.78 9.16 10.98
C PRO A 167 -15.81 8.71 9.87
N TRP A 168 -16.06 7.56 9.23
CA TRP A 168 -15.24 7.09 8.11
C TRP A 168 -15.55 7.82 6.81
N ILE A 169 -16.75 8.40 6.66
CA ILE A 169 -17.15 9.10 5.45
C ILE A 169 -16.14 10.20 5.07
N PRO A 170 -15.75 11.11 5.97
CA PRO A 170 -14.69 12.09 5.66
C PRO A 170 -13.36 11.44 5.24
N ARG A 171 -13.00 10.31 5.81
CA ARG A 171 -11.75 9.58 5.47
C ARG A 171 -11.71 9.14 4.03
N PHE A 172 -12.83 8.64 3.50
CA PHE A 172 -12.94 8.26 2.09
C PHE A 172 -12.98 9.49 1.17
N LEU A 173 -13.64 10.59 1.59
CA LEU A 173 -13.60 11.84 0.84
C LEU A 173 -12.18 12.41 0.74
N GLU A 174 -11.43 12.36 1.85
CA GLU A 174 -10.02 12.73 1.88
C GLU A 174 -9.17 11.85 0.94
N LEU A 175 -9.45 10.54 0.89
CA LEU A 175 -8.78 9.63 -0.05
C LEU A 175 -9.06 10.04 -1.51
N PHE A 176 -10.29 10.39 -1.87
CA PHE A 176 -10.60 10.84 -3.24
C PHE A 176 -9.87 12.14 -3.58
N ALA A 177 -9.78 13.08 -2.64
CA ALA A 177 -9.00 14.31 -2.81
C ALA A 177 -7.51 14.00 -3.01
N GLU A 178 -6.98 13.00 -2.28
CA GLU A 178 -5.59 12.58 -2.38
C GLU A 178 -5.27 11.89 -3.72
N ILE A 179 -6.18 11.06 -4.23
CA ILE A 179 -6.08 10.47 -5.56
C ILE A 179 -5.96 11.57 -6.62
N TYR A 180 -6.84 12.57 -6.56
CA TYR A 180 -6.83 13.68 -7.50
C TYR A 180 -5.54 14.51 -7.42
N ARG A 181 -5.04 14.79 -6.21
CA ARG A 181 -3.77 15.48 -5.98
C ARG A 181 -2.60 14.72 -6.58
N THR A 182 -2.54 13.41 -6.36
CA THR A 182 -1.47 12.55 -6.87
C THR A 182 -1.53 12.44 -8.40
N GLU A 183 -2.73 12.28 -8.99
CA GLU A 183 -2.89 12.21 -10.44
C GLU A 183 -2.33 13.46 -11.14
N LYS A 184 -2.57 14.64 -10.58
CA LYS A 184 -2.05 15.91 -11.12
C LYS A 184 -0.52 15.99 -11.13
N ARG A 185 0.15 15.35 -10.19
CA ARG A 185 1.60 15.38 -10.05
C ARG A 185 2.29 14.14 -10.61
N MET A 186 1.54 13.19 -11.12
CA MET A 186 2.09 11.92 -11.63
C MET A 186 3.04 12.14 -12.82
N GLY A 187 2.83 13.22 -13.61
CA GLY A 187 3.75 13.61 -14.68
C GLY A 187 5.10 14.13 -14.21
N ASP A 188 5.23 14.48 -12.92
CA ASP A 188 6.48 14.95 -12.30
C ASP A 188 7.39 13.79 -11.85
N LEU A 189 6.91 12.53 -11.94
CA LEU A 189 7.68 11.34 -11.58
C LEU A 189 8.85 11.17 -12.57
N THR A 190 10.06 11.03 -12.02
CA THR A 190 11.28 10.79 -12.78
C THR A 190 11.99 9.50 -12.39
N VAL A 191 11.63 8.92 -11.24
CA VAL A 191 12.22 7.67 -10.76
C VAL A 191 11.60 6.44 -11.43
N PRO A 192 12.32 5.32 -11.54
CA PRO A 192 11.76 4.07 -12.05
C PRO A 192 10.54 3.62 -11.24
N CYS A 193 9.41 3.39 -11.90
CA CYS A 193 8.17 2.97 -11.27
C CYS A 193 7.63 1.71 -11.92
N ILE A 194 7.29 0.71 -11.11
CA ILE A 194 6.60 -0.50 -11.55
C ILE A 194 5.26 -0.59 -10.81
N ALA A 195 4.18 -0.70 -11.56
CA ALA A 195 2.83 -0.80 -11.00
C ALA A 195 2.17 -2.14 -11.38
N TRP A 196 1.54 -2.79 -10.41
CA TRP A 196 0.77 -4.01 -10.56
C TRP A 196 -0.71 -3.76 -10.27
N GLN A 197 -1.59 -4.06 -11.24
CA GLN A 197 -3.04 -3.88 -11.12
C GLN A 197 -3.75 -5.22 -11.31
N SER A 198 -4.66 -5.56 -10.39
CA SER A 198 -5.41 -6.81 -10.46
C SER A 198 -6.63 -6.66 -11.34
N ARG A 199 -6.82 -7.56 -12.31
CA ARG A 199 -8.01 -7.57 -13.19
C ARG A 199 -9.32 -7.86 -12.46
N LYS A 200 -9.22 -8.61 -11.37
CA LYS A 200 -10.37 -9.00 -10.53
C LYS A 200 -10.50 -8.13 -9.28
N ASP A 201 -9.82 -6.96 -9.24
CA ASP A 201 -9.88 -6.02 -8.12
C ASP A 201 -11.32 -5.57 -7.88
N GLU A 202 -11.76 -5.64 -6.63
CA GLU A 202 -13.11 -5.28 -6.20
C GLU A 202 -13.24 -3.81 -5.74
N LEU A 203 -12.11 -3.11 -5.55
CA LEU A 203 -12.06 -1.74 -5.04
C LEU A 203 -11.48 -0.75 -6.05
N VAL A 204 -10.63 -1.23 -6.97
CA VAL A 204 -9.96 -0.41 -7.99
C VAL A 204 -10.33 -0.90 -9.38
N SER A 205 -10.82 0.00 -10.21
CA SER A 205 -11.17 -0.31 -11.60
C SER A 205 -9.96 -0.56 -12.47
N ASN A 206 -10.10 -1.45 -13.46
CA ASN A 206 -9.09 -1.68 -14.50
C ASN A 206 -8.74 -0.41 -15.30
N PHE A 207 -9.61 0.61 -15.29
CA PHE A 207 -9.31 1.93 -15.86
C PHE A 207 -8.21 2.69 -15.11
N ALA A 208 -7.72 2.19 -13.97
CA ALA A 208 -6.55 2.74 -13.30
C ALA A 208 -5.26 2.53 -14.11
N ALA A 209 -5.09 1.38 -14.76
CA ALA A 209 -3.90 1.07 -15.54
C ALA A 209 -3.61 2.05 -16.69
N PRO A 210 -4.58 2.43 -17.55
CA PRO A 210 -4.37 3.48 -18.53
C PRO A 210 -3.98 4.84 -17.94
N VAL A 211 -4.48 5.18 -16.76
CA VAL A 211 -4.11 6.44 -16.08
C VAL A 211 -2.67 6.40 -15.64
N LEU A 212 -2.23 5.32 -15.01
CA LEU A 212 -0.85 5.14 -14.56
C LEU A 212 0.16 5.22 -15.71
N ARG A 213 -0.16 4.65 -16.88
CA ARG A 213 0.70 4.73 -18.09
C ARG A 213 0.93 6.15 -18.60
N ARG A 214 0.11 7.14 -18.21
CA ARG A 214 0.29 8.55 -18.61
C ARG A 214 1.53 9.19 -17.96
N SER A 215 2.08 8.63 -16.90
CA SER A 215 3.31 9.16 -16.27
C SER A 215 4.53 9.13 -17.18
N GLY A 216 4.54 8.28 -18.21
CA GLY A 216 5.66 8.11 -19.13
C GLY A 216 6.82 7.28 -18.58
N VAL A 217 6.99 7.16 -17.26
CA VAL A 217 8.06 6.41 -16.59
C VAL A 217 7.58 5.14 -15.91
N MET A 218 6.27 4.93 -15.84
CA MET A 218 5.68 3.83 -15.10
C MET A 218 5.44 2.60 -15.99
N GLU A 219 6.09 1.51 -15.64
CA GLU A 219 5.81 0.19 -16.23
C GLU A 219 4.60 -0.43 -15.51
N VAL A 220 3.49 -0.69 -16.25
CA VAL A 220 2.24 -1.16 -15.67
C VAL A 220 1.93 -2.57 -16.12
N HIS A 221 1.88 -3.48 -15.15
CA HIS A 221 1.55 -4.89 -15.31
C HIS A 221 0.16 -5.23 -14.77
N GLU A 222 -0.41 -6.33 -15.24
CA GLU A 222 -1.69 -6.84 -14.80
C GLU A 222 -1.55 -8.22 -14.16
N LEU A 223 -2.33 -8.43 -13.07
CA LEU A 223 -2.49 -9.68 -12.37
C LEU A 223 -3.83 -10.29 -12.76
N GLU A 224 -3.80 -11.48 -13.36
CA GLU A 224 -4.98 -12.09 -14.01
C GLU A 224 -5.94 -12.72 -12.99
N ASN A 225 -5.40 -13.28 -11.89
CA ASN A 225 -6.15 -14.11 -10.96
C ASN A 225 -6.22 -13.55 -9.53
N SER A 226 -5.67 -12.38 -9.33
CA SER A 226 -5.64 -11.69 -8.04
C SER A 226 -6.75 -10.67 -7.91
N THR A 227 -7.11 -10.33 -6.67
CA THR A 227 -8.04 -9.26 -6.30
C THR A 227 -7.32 -8.13 -5.58
N HIS A 228 -8.02 -7.27 -4.85
CA HIS A 228 -7.39 -6.20 -4.09
C HIS A 228 -6.53 -6.73 -2.93
N PHE A 229 -6.97 -7.79 -2.26
CA PHE A 229 -6.33 -8.35 -1.07
C PHE A 229 -5.84 -9.79 -1.22
N TYR A 230 -6.36 -10.53 -2.19
CA TYR A 230 -5.95 -11.91 -2.46
C TYR A 230 -5.05 -11.95 -3.68
N TYR A 231 -3.90 -12.60 -3.53
CA TYR A 231 -2.95 -12.84 -4.63
C TYR A 231 -2.88 -14.33 -4.92
N ALA A 232 -3.21 -14.69 -6.16
CA ALA A 232 -3.01 -16.03 -6.64
C ALA A 232 -1.49 -16.36 -6.64
N PRO A 233 -1.07 -17.58 -6.28
CA PRO A 233 0.35 -17.91 -6.16
C PRO A 233 1.21 -17.48 -7.37
N GLN A 234 0.76 -17.77 -8.58
CA GLN A 234 1.47 -17.40 -9.81
C GLN A 234 1.62 -15.87 -9.98
N ASP A 235 0.60 -15.10 -9.60
CA ASP A 235 0.63 -13.64 -9.64
C ASP A 235 1.57 -13.10 -8.54
N ALA A 236 1.53 -13.67 -7.34
CA ALA A 236 2.42 -13.32 -6.24
C ALA A 236 3.89 -13.58 -6.62
N ASP A 237 4.21 -14.71 -7.21
CA ASP A 237 5.56 -15.07 -7.68
C ASP A 237 6.10 -14.04 -8.68
N ARG A 238 5.25 -13.54 -9.60
CA ARG A 238 5.64 -12.51 -10.57
C ARG A 238 6.00 -11.20 -9.89
N VAL A 239 5.21 -10.76 -8.91
CA VAL A 239 5.49 -9.53 -8.14
C VAL A 239 6.74 -9.68 -7.29
N GLN A 240 6.93 -10.84 -6.64
CA GLN A 240 8.13 -11.14 -5.86
C GLN A 240 9.40 -11.15 -6.72
N ALA A 241 9.36 -11.80 -7.90
CA ALA A 241 10.47 -11.80 -8.84
C ALA A 241 10.82 -10.39 -9.31
N CYS A 242 9.81 -9.56 -9.59
CA CYS A 242 9.98 -8.15 -9.91
C CYS A 242 10.68 -7.40 -8.77
N PHE A 243 10.20 -7.55 -7.54
CA PHE A 243 10.78 -6.90 -6.35
C PHE A 243 12.23 -7.33 -6.11
N LEU A 244 12.53 -8.62 -6.21
CA LEU A 244 13.92 -9.12 -6.12
C LEU A 244 14.84 -8.51 -7.18
N ASN A 245 14.34 -8.29 -8.39
CA ASN A 245 15.11 -7.59 -9.43
C ASN A 245 15.35 -6.12 -9.10
N MET A 246 14.38 -5.43 -8.48
CA MET A 246 14.54 -4.05 -8.01
C MET A 246 15.62 -3.97 -6.92
N LEU A 247 15.59 -4.86 -5.92
CA LEU A 247 16.61 -4.95 -4.87
C LEU A 247 18.02 -5.14 -5.47
N LYS A 248 18.17 -6.09 -6.41
CA LYS A 248 19.46 -6.35 -7.09
C LYS A 248 19.98 -5.16 -7.91
N LYS A 249 19.09 -4.33 -8.46
CA LYS A 249 19.49 -3.12 -9.23
C LYS A 249 19.97 -2.01 -8.31
N ALA A 250 19.35 -1.85 -7.15
CA ALA A 250 19.73 -0.84 -6.17
C ALA A 250 21.00 -1.20 -5.37
N ASP A 251 21.43 -2.45 -5.40
CA ASP A 251 22.63 -2.95 -4.70
C ASP A 251 23.91 -2.81 -5.58
N ARG A 252 23.76 -2.31 -6.81
CA ARG A 252 24.86 -2.09 -7.77
C ARG A 252 25.38 -0.65 -7.73
#